data_421793f47e0c53262fe7868ba4d040c1
#
_entry.id   421793f47e0c53262fe7868ba4d040c1
#
_cell.length_a   1.000
_cell.length_b   1.000
_cell.length_c   1.000
_cell.angle_alpha   90.00
_cell.angle_beta   90.00
_cell.angle_gamma   90.00
#
_symmetry.space_group_name_H-M   'P 1'
#
loop_
_entity.id
_entity.type
_entity.pdbx_description
1 polymer ?
#
loop_
_entity_poly.entity_id
_entity_poly.type
_entity_poly.pdbx_seq_one_letter_code
_entity_poly.pdbx_strand_id
1 'polypeptide(L)'
;MKIIVSGRGYPEKRNIIVNEQYTYLDFRYKNIWLYINKIRQKLARANKVFIFWPFRFLMPADTQVIHLFNEVAQTRQRWVATFETELPRVLPVPGVPKLANPELKKAIKLVAAPQCVAIVAMSEAARQIQLKLLAAFPEEAAAIIPKMHMLHPPQPVLYDGPRDTPEKKLIFTFVGNEFYRKGGAEVVLAFSELSKEGLINVDTVEVNITGDLNNRVNFAHGKYQDDASFYREIEQSLTQYNIFTHSTSRPNSELIALFKRAHVGLLPSWQDTYGFSVLEMQACGCPVITTNVRALPEINPADAGWTIVCPLNAMFELTVASVEDKLALRRLMVAQLKAQVLAILADRASILSRSKNALRRIETHHNPARFKESLDAIYALAR
;
A
#
# COMPACT_ATOMS: atom_id res chain seq x y z
N MET A 1 3.45 11.85 -26.35
CA MET A 1 3.49 10.36 -26.45
C MET A 1 2.11 9.80 -26.15
N LYS A 2 1.64 8.78 -26.89
CA LYS A 2 0.38 8.08 -26.60
C LYS A 2 0.66 6.77 -25.86
N ILE A 3 0.06 6.61 -24.68
CA ILE A 3 0.23 5.45 -23.81
C ILE A 3 -1.13 4.80 -23.58
N ILE A 4 -1.24 3.50 -23.81
CA ILE A 4 -2.43 2.73 -23.45
C ILE A 4 -2.30 2.26 -22.01
N VAL A 5 -3.39 2.41 -21.24
CA VAL A 5 -3.52 1.93 -19.86
C VAL A 5 -4.74 1.03 -19.73
N SER A 6 -4.70 0.06 -18.81
CA SER A 6 -5.83 -0.86 -18.54
C SER A 6 -6.89 -0.28 -17.61
N GLY A 7 -6.75 0.97 -17.21
CA GLY A 7 -7.69 1.68 -16.34
C GLY A 7 -7.18 3.05 -15.91
N ARG A 8 -8.05 3.78 -15.19
CA ARG A 8 -7.73 5.08 -14.58
C ARG A 8 -8.14 5.10 -13.10
N GLY A 9 -7.92 3.99 -12.41
CA GLY A 9 -8.12 3.87 -10.99
C GLY A 9 -7.07 4.63 -10.17
N TYR A 10 -7.18 4.54 -8.86
CA TYR A 10 -6.22 5.16 -7.95
C TYR A 10 -4.78 4.67 -8.17
N PRO A 11 -4.51 3.37 -8.36
CA PRO A 11 -3.15 2.89 -8.58
C PRO A 11 -2.52 3.44 -9.86
N GLU A 12 -3.27 3.50 -10.98
CA GLU A 12 -2.76 4.02 -12.25
C GLU A 12 -2.48 5.52 -12.15
N LYS A 13 -3.34 6.29 -11.46
CA LYS A 13 -3.12 7.73 -11.24
C LYS A 13 -1.90 8.00 -10.35
N ARG A 14 -1.58 7.09 -9.44
CA ARG A 14 -0.42 7.23 -8.54
C ARG A 14 0.90 6.79 -9.17
N ASN A 15 0.88 5.89 -10.16
CA ASN A 15 2.09 5.22 -10.63
C ASN A 15 2.36 5.32 -12.13
N ILE A 16 1.36 5.69 -12.93
CA ILE A 16 1.45 5.65 -14.40
C ILE A 16 1.04 7.00 -15.02
N ILE A 17 -0.14 7.52 -14.61
CA ILE A 17 -0.74 8.72 -15.17
C ILE A 17 -0.20 9.95 -14.44
N VAL A 18 1.09 10.21 -14.59
CA VAL A 18 1.82 11.24 -13.82
C VAL A 18 2.42 12.35 -14.69
N ASN A 19 2.31 12.25 -16.02
CA ASN A 19 2.88 13.21 -16.96
C ASN A 19 1.79 13.81 -17.86
N GLU A 20 1.45 15.07 -17.62
CA GLU A 20 0.41 15.80 -18.36
C GLU A 20 0.74 15.98 -19.86
N GLN A 21 2.01 15.88 -20.25
CA GLN A 21 2.44 15.97 -21.65
C GLN A 21 2.12 14.70 -22.45
N TYR A 22 1.64 13.63 -21.79
CA TYR A 22 1.31 12.37 -22.43
C TYR A 22 -0.21 12.20 -22.56
N THR A 23 -0.62 11.58 -23.65
CA THR A 23 -2.00 11.19 -23.89
C THR A 23 -2.20 9.77 -23.39
N TYR A 24 -2.93 9.60 -22.30
CA TYR A 24 -3.27 8.28 -21.76
C TYR A 24 -4.61 7.82 -22.32
N LEU A 25 -4.60 6.66 -22.96
CA LEU A 25 -5.78 6.04 -23.55
C LEU A 25 -6.26 4.89 -22.67
N ASP A 26 -7.44 5.04 -22.07
CA ASP A 26 -8.05 3.99 -21.25
C ASP A 26 -8.62 2.88 -22.14
N PHE A 27 -8.04 1.70 -22.01
CA PHE A 27 -8.44 0.48 -22.73
C PHE A 27 -9.10 -0.56 -21.84
N ARG A 28 -9.57 -0.22 -20.65
CA ARG A 28 -10.24 -1.14 -19.73
C ARG A 28 -11.32 -1.97 -20.43
N TYR A 29 -12.24 -1.30 -21.13
CA TYR A 29 -13.35 -1.95 -21.82
C TYR A 29 -12.99 -2.48 -23.22
N LYS A 30 -11.76 -2.26 -23.67
CA LYS A 30 -11.21 -2.80 -24.90
C LYS A 30 -10.27 -3.99 -24.68
N ASN A 31 -10.31 -4.58 -23.48
CA ASN A 31 -9.56 -5.75 -23.06
C ASN A 31 -10.44 -7.00 -23.18
N ILE A 32 -10.06 -7.94 -24.04
CA ILE A 32 -10.78 -9.20 -24.28
C ILE A 32 -10.91 -10.01 -22.98
N TRP A 33 -9.84 -10.05 -22.17
CA TRP A 33 -9.86 -10.75 -20.88
C TRP A 33 -10.87 -10.20 -19.89
N LEU A 34 -11.31 -8.95 -20.01
CA LEU A 34 -12.40 -8.43 -19.19
C LEU A 34 -13.69 -9.24 -19.38
N TYR A 35 -14.02 -9.58 -20.62
CA TYR A 35 -15.23 -10.33 -20.97
C TYR A 35 -15.06 -11.83 -20.67
N ILE A 36 -13.89 -12.40 -20.99
CA ILE A 36 -13.58 -13.80 -20.65
C ILE A 36 -13.67 -14.00 -19.14
N ASN A 37 -13.11 -13.10 -18.32
CA ASN A 37 -13.18 -13.17 -16.85
C ASN A 37 -14.63 -13.14 -16.34
N LYS A 38 -15.50 -12.30 -16.91
CA LYS A 38 -16.94 -12.27 -16.56
C LYS A 38 -17.60 -13.63 -16.81
N ILE A 39 -17.32 -14.26 -17.95
CA ILE A 39 -17.85 -15.58 -18.29
C ILE A 39 -17.27 -16.65 -17.35
N ARG A 40 -15.95 -16.66 -17.15
CA ARG A 40 -15.26 -17.63 -16.25
C ARG A 40 -15.78 -17.55 -14.83
N GLN A 41 -15.96 -16.35 -14.28
CA GLN A 41 -16.47 -16.15 -12.92
C GLN A 41 -17.93 -16.60 -12.81
N LYS A 42 -18.77 -16.30 -13.80
CA LYS A 42 -20.21 -16.63 -13.79
C LYS A 42 -20.48 -18.13 -14.00
N LEU A 43 -19.80 -18.75 -14.98
CA LEU A 43 -20.08 -20.13 -15.36
C LEU A 43 -19.22 -21.16 -14.61
N ALA A 44 -17.94 -20.89 -14.47
CA ALA A 44 -16.99 -21.85 -13.89
C ALA A 44 -16.56 -21.51 -12.46
N ARG A 45 -17.07 -20.42 -11.87
CA ARG A 45 -16.63 -19.85 -10.58
C ARG A 45 -15.09 -19.74 -10.47
N ALA A 46 -14.43 -19.58 -11.61
CA ALA A 46 -12.98 -19.52 -11.69
C ALA A 46 -12.46 -18.13 -11.32
N ASN A 47 -11.24 -18.08 -10.78
CA ASN A 47 -10.58 -16.83 -10.44
C ASN A 47 -10.35 -15.93 -11.65
N LYS A 48 -10.32 -14.61 -11.39
CA LYS A 48 -9.91 -13.60 -12.38
C LYS A 48 -8.46 -13.82 -12.79
N VAL A 49 -8.20 -13.72 -14.10
CA VAL A 49 -6.86 -13.71 -14.70
C VAL A 49 -6.47 -12.27 -14.99
N PHE A 50 -5.26 -11.88 -14.60
CA PHE A 50 -4.74 -10.52 -14.74
C PHE A 50 -3.91 -10.39 -16.04
N ILE A 51 -4.58 -10.61 -17.17
CA ILE A 51 -4.01 -10.48 -18.51
C ILE A 51 -4.76 -9.38 -19.27
N PHE A 52 -3.99 -8.50 -19.90
CA PHE A 52 -4.45 -7.51 -20.82
C PHE A 52 -4.27 -8.01 -22.25
N TRP A 53 -5.39 -8.20 -22.97
CA TRP A 53 -5.41 -8.61 -24.37
C TRP A 53 -6.29 -7.63 -25.15
N PRO A 54 -5.70 -6.58 -25.76
CA PRO A 54 -6.47 -5.53 -26.40
C PRO A 54 -7.07 -5.99 -27.73
N PHE A 55 -8.24 -5.44 -28.08
CA PHE A 55 -8.76 -5.53 -29.44
C PHE A 55 -7.84 -4.74 -30.39
N ARG A 56 -7.03 -5.44 -31.20
CA ARG A 56 -5.98 -4.84 -32.06
C ARG A 56 -6.48 -3.75 -32.96
N PHE A 57 -7.66 -3.93 -33.60
CA PHE A 57 -8.26 -2.98 -34.53
C PHE A 57 -8.70 -1.66 -33.86
N LEU A 58 -8.81 -1.63 -32.52
CA LEU A 58 -9.14 -0.42 -31.77
C LEU A 58 -7.89 0.35 -31.30
N MET A 59 -6.70 -0.24 -31.49
CA MET A 59 -5.46 0.41 -31.06
C MET A 59 -5.01 1.43 -32.07
N PRO A 60 -4.75 2.69 -31.67
CA PRO A 60 -4.18 3.69 -32.58
C PRO A 60 -2.80 3.23 -33.07
N ALA A 61 -2.54 3.45 -34.37
CA ALA A 61 -1.27 3.06 -35.00
C ALA A 61 -0.05 3.78 -34.40
N ASP A 62 -0.27 4.97 -33.84
CA ASP A 62 0.74 5.83 -33.23
C ASP A 62 0.87 5.60 -31.70
N THR A 63 0.35 4.47 -31.18
CA THR A 63 0.60 4.05 -29.81
C THR A 63 2.05 3.66 -29.61
N GLN A 64 2.76 4.32 -28.68
CA GLN A 64 4.17 4.04 -28.41
C GLN A 64 4.38 2.89 -27.42
N VAL A 65 3.56 2.84 -26.37
CA VAL A 65 3.73 1.84 -25.31
C VAL A 65 2.39 1.53 -24.62
N ILE A 66 2.26 0.32 -24.11
CA ILE A 66 1.20 -0.08 -23.18
C ILE A 66 1.81 -0.10 -21.78
N HIS A 67 1.21 0.59 -20.80
CA HIS A 67 1.64 0.52 -19.41
C HIS A 67 0.51 0.03 -18.52
N LEU A 68 0.75 -1.09 -17.84
CA LEU A 68 -0.23 -1.83 -17.05
C LEU A 68 0.10 -1.74 -15.54
N PHE A 69 -0.90 -1.93 -14.70
CA PHE A 69 -0.74 -2.05 -13.26
C PHE A 69 -1.18 -3.44 -12.79
N ASN A 70 -0.25 -4.22 -12.20
CA ASN A 70 -0.48 -5.60 -11.75
C ASN A 70 -1.03 -6.57 -12.81
N GLU A 71 -0.88 -6.25 -14.08
CA GLU A 71 -1.33 -7.07 -15.20
C GLU A 71 -0.19 -7.33 -16.18
N VAL A 72 -0.25 -8.43 -16.92
CA VAL A 72 0.66 -8.76 -18.02
C VAL A 72 -0.05 -8.61 -19.35
N ALA A 73 0.67 -8.29 -20.44
CA ALA A 73 0.04 -8.12 -21.75
C ALA A 73 0.23 -9.34 -22.67
N GLN A 74 -0.86 -9.74 -23.32
CA GLN A 74 -0.87 -10.69 -24.44
C GLN A 74 -1.04 -9.90 -25.75
N THR A 75 0.06 -9.36 -26.28
CA THR A 75 0.07 -8.47 -27.44
C THR A 75 1.38 -8.53 -28.22
N ARG A 76 1.40 -8.02 -29.45
CA ARG A 76 2.63 -7.82 -30.22
C ARG A 76 3.27 -6.44 -29.97
N GLN A 77 2.52 -5.51 -29.37
CA GLN A 77 3.03 -4.20 -28.99
C GLN A 77 3.96 -4.30 -27.79
N ARG A 78 4.92 -3.37 -27.67
CA ARG A 78 5.79 -3.24 -26.51
C ARG A 78 5.02 -2.75 -25.31
N TRP A 79 5.33 -3.30 -24.14
CA TRP A 79 4.62 -2.97 -22.91
C TRP A 79 5.53 -2.96 -21.69
N VAL A 80 5.08 -2.21 -20.70
CA VAL A 80 5.67 -2.07 -19.37
C VAL A 80 4.60 -2.45 -18.35
N ALA A 81 4.98 -2.99 -17.20
CA ALA A 81 4.06 -3.18 -16.08
C ALA A 81 4.66 -2.71 -14.77
N THR A 82 3.90 -1.90 -14.02
CA THR A 82 4.19 -1.60 -12.61
C THR A 82 3.45 -2.60 -11.73
N PHE A 83 4.11 -3.06 -10.66
CA PHE A 83 3.53 -4.04 -9.74
C PHE A 83 3.88 -3.73 -8.28
N GLU A 84 2.95 -4.08 -7.38
CA GLU A 84 3.07 -3.81 -5.93
C GLU A 84 3.49 -5.02 -5.10
N THR A 85 3.40 -6.23 -5.65
CA THR A 85 3.77 -7.47 -4.96
C THR A 85 4.62 -8.35 -5.85
N GLU A 86 4.04 -8.84 -6.95
CA GLU A 86 4.66 -9.74 -7.92
C GLU A 86 3.96 -9.66 -9.27
N LEU A 87 4.67 -10.05 -10.31
CA LEU A 87 4.18 -10.12 -11.67
C LEU A 87 4.65 -11.44 -12.32
N PRO A 88 3.75 -12.28 -12.87
CA PRO A 88 2.29 -12.06 -13.00
C PRO A 88 1.55 -12.28 -11.67
N ARG A 89 0.49 -11.51 -11.47
CA ARG A 89 -0.42 -11.70 -10.35
C ARG A 89 -1.37 -12.85 -10.64
N VAL A 90 -1.44 -13.81 -9.70
CA VAL A 90 -2.42 -14.91 -9.73
C VAL A 90 -3.14 -15.01 -8.40
N LEU A 91 -4.43 -15.32 -8.44
CA LEU A 91 -5.20 -15.54 -7.21
C LEU A 91 -5.02 -16.98 -6.72
N PRO A 92 -5.05 -17.23 -5.41
CA PRO A 92 -4.96 -18.58 -4.85
C PRO A 92 -6.10 -19.47 -5.37
N VAL A 93 -5.76 -20.71 -5.70
CA VAL A 93 -6.73 -21.74 -6.06
C VAL A 93 -6.71 -22.79 -4.93
N PRO A 94 -7.86 -23.11 -4.31
CA PRO A 94 -7.90 -24.09 -3.24
C PRO A 94 -7.26 -25.42 -3.64
N GLY A 95 -6.37 -25.96 -2.80
CA GLY A 95 -5.67 -27.22 -3.05
C GLY A 95 -4.57 -27.20 -4.13
N VAL A 96 -4.32 -26.06 -4.79
CA VAL A 96 -3.28 -25.92 -5.80
C VAL A 96 -2.16 -25.02 -5.28
N PRO A 97 -0.94 -25.54 -5.08
CA PRO A 97 0.21 -24.71 -4.75
C PRO A 97 0.43 -23.62 -5.83
N LYS A 98 0.79 -22.41 -5.41
CA LYS A 98 0.96 -21.28 -6.31
C LYS A 98 1.84 -21.59 -7.53
N LEU A 99 2.98 -22.21 -7.32
CA LEU A 99 3.94 -22.57 -8.38
C LEU A 99 3.42 -23.66 -9.35
N ALA A 100 2.44 -24.44 -8.90
CA ALA A 100 1.77 -25.43 -9.75
C ALA A 100 0.63 -24.83 -10.59
N ASN A 101 0.23 -23.57 -10.32
CA ASN A 101 -0.86 -22.91 -11.03
C ASN A 101 -0.52 -22.74 -12.52
N PRO A 102 -1.30 -23.36 -13.46
CA PRO A 102 -1.01 -23.30 -14.89
C PRO A 102 -1.15 -21.88 -15.47
N GLU A 103 -1.97 -21.02 -14.85
CA GLU A 103 -2.11 -19.62 -15.26
C GLU A 103 -0.84 -18.83 -14.95
N LEU A 104 -0.18 -19.09 -13.82
CA LEU A 104 1.12 -18.52 -13.49
C LEU A 104 2.18 -18.94 -14.52
N LYS A 105 2.28 -20.24 -14.80
CA LYS A 105 3.25 -20.79 -15.78
C LYS A 105 3.05 -20.23 -17.19
N LYS A 106 1.81 -19.96 -17.59
CA LYS A 106 1.50 -19.33 -18.86
C LYS A 106 1.85 -17.83 -18.86
N ALA A 107 1.49 -17.11 -17.80
CA ALA A 107 1.64 -15.67 -17.73
C ALA A 107 3.11 -15.24 -17.52
N ILE A 108 3.94 -16.05 -16.82
CA ILE A 108 5.37 -15.73 -16.64
C ILE A 108 6.12 -15.68 -17.98
N LYS A 109 5.71 -16.53 -18.95
CA LYS A 109 6.26 -16.51 -20.31
C LYS A 109 5.95 -15.21 -21.07
N LEU A 110 4.81 -14.55 -20.78
CA LEU A 110 4.49 -13.25 -21.35
C LEU A 110 5.43 -12.16 -20.81
N VAL A 111 5.83 -12.25 -19.53
CA VAL A 111 6.81 -11.32 -18.92
C VAL A 111 8.20 -11.57 -19.50
N ALA A 112 8.59 -12.83 -19.71
CA ALA A 112 9.88 -13.17 -20.32
C ALA A 112 9.97 -12.74 -21.80
N ALA A 113 8.85 -12.66 -22.51
CA ALA A 113 8.80 -12.34 -23.92
C ALA A 113 9.40 -10.94 -24.25
N PRO A 114 9.96 -10.74 -25.47
CA PRO A 114 10.62 -9.48 -25.86
C PRO A 114 9.65 -8.29 -25.94
N GLN A 115 8.34 -8.51 -26.01
CA GLN A 115 7.33 -7.46 -25.97
C GLN A 115 7.24 -6.79 -24.59
N CYS A 116 7.53 -7.52 -23.51
CA CYS A 116 7.74 -6.93 -22.19
C CYS A 116 9.12 -6.28 -22.18
N VAL A 117 9.17 -4.95 -22.21
CA VAL A 117 10.45 -4.21 -22.23
C VAL A 117 10.92 -3.85 -20.82
N ALA A 118 10.00 -3.68 -19.88
CA ALA A 118 10.34 -3.43 -18.49
C ALA A 118 9.22 -3.88 -17.54
N ILE A 119 9.61 -4.26 -16.33
CA ILE A 119 8.71 -4.39 -15.18
C ILE A 119 9.22 -3.49 -14.06
N VAL A 120 8.31 -2.81 -13.37
CA VAL A 120 8.63 -1.79 -12.37
C VAL A 120 8.07 -2.21 -11.02
N ALA A 121 8.95 -2.63 -10.11
CA ALA A 121 8.60 -2.88 -8.72
C ALA A 121 8.42 -1.54 -7.99
N MET A 122 7.32 -1.38 -7.25
CA MET A 122 7.04 -0.15 -6.49
C MET A 122 7.92 -0.02 -5.24
N SER A 123 8.55 -1.11 -4.79
CA SER A 123 9.33 -1.18 -3.55
C SER A 123 10.40 -2.27 -3.63
N GLU A 124 11.39 -2.20 -2.75
CA GLU A 124 12.37 -3.27 -2.60
C GLU A 124 11.69 -4.57 -2.12
N ALA A 125 10.70 -4.48 -1.22
CA ALA A 125 9.91 -5.64 -0.82
C ALA A 125 9.25 -6.32 -2.03
N ALA A 126 8.61 -5.57 -2.93
CA ALA A 126 8.02 -6.10 -4.15
C ALA A 126 9.10 -6.72 -5.07
N ARG A 127 10.27 -6.08 -5.20
CA ARG A 127 11.40 -6.60 -5.96
C ARG A 127 11.91 -7.94 -5.41
N GLN A 128 12.07 -8.03 -4.10
CA GLN A 128 12.51 -9.26 -3.43
C GLN A 128 11.49 -10.41 -3.56
N ILE A 129 10.20 -10.09 -3.45
CA ILE A 129 9.12 -11.07 -3.68
C ILE A 129 9.17 -11.57 -5.13
N GLN A 130 9.35 -10.67 -6.09
CA GLN A 130 9.51 -11.03 -7.50
C GLN A 130 10.70 -11.95 -7.73
N LEU A 131 11.86 -11.65 -7.14
CA LEU A 131 13.05 -12.50 -7.24
C LEU A 131 12.82 -13.90 -6.65
N LYS A 132 12.13 -13.99 -5.52
CA LYS A 132 11.75 -15.29 -4.93
C LYS A 132 10.81 -16.09 -5.85
N LEU A 133 9.85 -15.42 -6.49
CA LEU A 133 9.00 -16.06 -7.49
C LEU A 133 9.84 -16.60 -8.67
N LEU A 134 10.74 -15.77 -9.19
CA LEU A 134 11.58 -16.09 -10.34
C LEU A 134 12.58 -17.23 -10.07
N ALA A 135 12.97 -17.47 -8.83
CA ALA A 135 13.82 -18.60 -8.46
C ALA A 135 13.21 -19.96 -8.84
N ALA A 136 11.88 -20.06 -8.97
CA ALA A 136 11.19 -21.25 -9.45
C ALA A 136 11.08 -21.35 -10.99
N PHE A 137 11.55 -20.34 -11.74
CA PHE A 137 11.46 -20.22 -13.19
C PHE A 137 12.80 -19.74 -13.78
N PRO A 138 13.87 -20.52 -13.70
CA PRO A 138 15.24 -20.05 -14.04
C PRO A 138 15.40 -19.62 -15.50
N GLU A 139 14.72 -20.28 -16.43
CA GLU A 139 14.74 -19.90 -17.85
C GLU A 139 14.12 -18.53 -18.11
N GLU A 140 12.92 -18.30 -17.55
CA GLU A 140 12.23 -17.01 -17.67
C GLU A 140 12.93 -15.92 -16.84
N ALA A 141 13.52 -16.28 -15.70
CA ALA A 141 14.26 -15.36 -14.83
C ALA A 141 15.42 -14.69 -15.56
N ALA A 142 16.17 -15.43 -16.38
CA ALA A 142 17.28 -14.90 -17.18
C ALA A 142 16.83 -13.77 -18.13
N ALA A 143 15.60 -13.85 -18.65
CA ALA A 143 15.01 -12.83 -19.51
C ALA A 143 14.30 -11.70 -18.75
N ILE A 144 13.80 -11.95 -17.53
CA ILE A 144 12.99 -11.00 -16.75
C ILE A 144 13.85 -10.10 -15.86
N ILE A 145 14.84 -10.65 -15.17
CA ILE A 145 15.66 -9.90 -14.20
C ILE A 145 16.31 -8.65 -14.83
N PRO A 146 16.90 -8.70 -16.05
CA PRO A 146 17.48 -7.52 -16.67
C PRO A 146 16.47 -6.40 -17.01
N LYS A 147 15.18 -6.71 -17.05
CA LYS A 147 14.09 -5.76 -17.35
C LYS A 147 13.46 -5.18 -16.08
N MET A 148 13.94 -5.60 -14.89
CA MET A 148 13.31 -5.21 -13.63
C MET A 148 13.92 -3.91 -13.10
N HIS A 149 13.08 -2.90 -12.98
CA HIS A 149 13.37 -1.60 -12.37
C HIS A 149 12.66 -1.49 -11.03
N MET A 150 13.13 -0.57 -10.18
CA MET A 150 12.46 -0.20 -8.94
C MET A 150 12.22 1.30 -8.95
N LEU A 151 10.95 1.71 -8.82
CA LEU A 151 10.57 3.12 -8.69
C LEU A 151 9.54 3.27 -7.57
N HIS A 152 9.89 4.00 -6.55
CA HIS A 152 8.94 4.41 -5.53
C HIS A 152 7.89 5.36 -6.12
N PRO A 153 6.59 5.20 -5.81
CA PRO A 153 5.52 6.10 -6.25
C PRO A 153 5.84 7.56 -5.93
N PRO A 154 5.51 8.48 -6.82
CA PRO A 154 5.75 9.90 -6.61
C PRO A 154 4.76 10.46 -5.58
N GLN A 155 5.26 11.39 -4.76
CA GLN A 155 4.47 12.15 -3.80
C GLN A 155 5.04 13.56 -3.71
N PRO A 156 4.28 14.60 -4.06
CA PRO A 156 4.71 15.97 -3.84
C PRO A 156 4.71 16.29 -2.34
N VAL A 157 5.59 17.18 -1.92
CA VAL A 157 5.51 17.80 -0.59
C VAL A 157 4.23 18.63 -0.52
N LEU A 158 3.50 18.52 0.59
CA LEU A 158 2.20 19.17 0.82
C LEU A 158 2.23 20.17 1.98
N TYR A 159 3.37 20.35 2.61
CA TYR A 159 3.56 21.21 3.77
C TYR A 159 4.70 22.18 3.55
N ASP A 160 4.37 23.48 3.60
CA ASP A 160 5.31 24.57 3.38
C ASP A 160 5.50 25.34 4.70
N GLY A 161 6.47 24.96 5.49
CA GLY A 161 6.80 25.73 6.70
C GLY A 161 7.38 24.90 7.84
N PRO A 162 7.90 25.56 8.88
CA PRO A 162 8.36 24.89 10.08
C PRO A 162 7.17 24.27 10.83
N ARG A 163 7.36 23.08 11.38
CA ARG A 163 6.46 22.52 12.38
C ARG A 163 6.91 22.97 13.76
N ASP A 164 5.93 23.40 14.55
CA ASP A 164 6.17 23.72 15.95
C ASP A 164 6.20 22.46 16.82
N THR A 165 6.99 22.48 17.87
CA THR A 165 6.93 21.43 18.88
C THR A 165 5.63 21.60 19.66
N PRO A 166 4.79 20.56 19.75
CA PRO A 166 3.52 20.68 20.46
C PRO A 166 3.74 20.85 21.96
N GLU A 167 3.34 22.01 22.50
CA GLU A 167 3.56 22.32 23.91
C GLU A 167 2.57 21.64 24.85
N LYS A 168 1.31 21.50 24.45
CA LYS A 168 0.23 21.02 25.33
C LYS A 168 -0.31 19.65 24.91
N LYS A 169 -1.08 19.60 23.83
CA LYS A 169 -1.84 18.44 23.41
C LYS A 169 -1.23 17.80 22.16
N LEU A 170 -0.94 16.48 22.21
CA LEU A 170 -0.53 15.74 21.02
C LEU A 170 -1.74 15.28 20.21
N ILE A 171 -1.71 15.51 18.92
CA ILE A 171 -2.74 15.07 17.98
C ILE A 171 -2.19 13.89 17.18
N PHE A 172 -2.80 12.73 17.38
CA PHE A 172 -2.57 11.52 16.61
C PHE A 172 -3.63 11.37 15.55
N THR A 173 -3.28 10.79 14.38
CA THR A 173 -4.27 10.55 13.33
C THR A 173 -4.09 9.19 12.69
N PHE A 174 -5.21 8.48 12.54
CA PHE A 174 -5.32 7.22 11.81
C PHE A 174 -6.24 7.42 10.60
N VAL A 175 -5.80 6.95 9.42
CA VAL A 175 -6.63 6.95 8.21
C VAL A 175 -6.50 5.62 7.48
N GLY A 176 -7.62 4.89 7.38
CA GLY A 176 -7.68 3.62 6.68
C GLY A 176 -9.10 3.16 6.43
N ASN A 177 -9.55 3.16 5.17
CA ASN A 177 -10.90 2.73 4.80
C ASN A 177 -11.19 1.28 5.22
N GLU A 178 -10.20 0.40 5.13
CA GLU A 178 -10.27 -0.98 5.66
C GLU A 178 -9.79 -0.96 7.13
N PHE A 179 -10.60 -0.36 7.98
CA PHE A 179 -10.27 0.00 9.36
C PHE A 179 -9.54 -1.11 10.12
N TYR A 180 -10.10 -2.33 10.18
CA TYR A 180 -9.52 -3.45 10.93
C TYR A 180 -8.22 -3.97 10.30
N ARG A 181 -8.16 -4.05 8.97
CA ARG A 181 -6.95 -4.49 8.26
C ARG A 181 -5.79 -3.50 8.40
N LYS A 182 -6.11 -2.21 8.50
CA LYS A 182 -5.12 -1.14 8.66
C LYS A 182 -4.68 -0.89 10.11
N GLY A 183 -5.20 -1.69 11.06
CA GLY A 183 -4.82 -1.63 12.46
C GLY A 183 -5.56 -0.58 13.28
N GLY A 184 -6.72 -0.12 12.80
CA GLY A 184 -7.52 0.86 13.53
C GLY A 184 -8.04 0.33 14.87
N ALA A 185 -8.36 -0.96 14.95
CA ALA A 185 -8.76 -1.59 16.20
C ALA A 185 -7.61 -1.60 17.22
N GLU A 186 -6.39 -1.88 16.79
CA GLU A 186 -5.19 -1.87 17.64
C GLU A 186 -4.88 -0.45 18.14
N VAL A 187 -5.16 0.58 17.33
CA VAL A 187 -5.09 1.99 17.77
C VAL A 187 -6.12 2.25 18.87
N VAL A 188 -7.38 1.87 18.65
CA VAL A 188 -8.44 2.08 19.67
C VAL A 188 -8.10 1.37 20.96
N LEU A 189 -7.68 0.10 20.92
CA LEU A 189 -7.29 -0.67 22.10
C LEU A 189 -6.13 0.00 22.86
N ALA A 190 -5.04 0.35 22.17
CA ALA A 190 -3.86 0.94 22.80
C ALA A 190 -4.17 2.26 23.53
N PHE A 191 -4.88 3.15 22.84
CA PHE A 191 -5.22 4.45 23.44
C PHE A 191 -6.31 4.35 24.53
N SER A 192 -7.25 3.41 24.41
CA SER A 192 -8.24 3.14 25.46
C SER A 192 -7.60 2.59 26.72
N GLU A 193 -6.64 1.65 26.59
CA GLU A 193 -5.88 1.13 27.72
C GLU A 193 -5.06 2.22 28.41
N LEU A 194 -4.33 3.05 27.65
CA LEU A 194 -3.57 4.18 28.20
C LEU A 194 -4.47 5.18 28.92
N SER A 195 -5.66 5.46 28.39
CA SER A 195 -6.64 6.34 29.03
C SER A 195 -7.20 5.73 30.32
N LYS A 196 -7.52 4.43 30.30
CA LYS A 196 -8.02 3.68 31.47
C LYS A 196 -6.96 3.61 32.58
N GLU A 197 -5.69 3.50 32.22
CA GLU A 197 -4.55 3.51 33.14
C GLU A 197 -4.23 4.92 33.66
N GLY A 198 -4.92 5.98 33.20
CA GLY A 198 -4.70 7.37 33.62
C GLY A 198 -3.41 7.99 33.06
N LEU A 199 -2.75 7.33 32.08
CA LEU A 199 -1.49 7.78 31.50
C LEU A 199 -1.68 8.85 30.43
N ILE A 200 -2.88 8.93 29.83
CA ILE A 200 -3.31 9.97 28.89
C ILE A 200 -4.74 10.41 29.17
N ASN A 201 -5.09 11.62 28.77
CA ASN A 201 -6.44 12.15 28.86
C ASN A 201 -6.71 13.17 27.73
N VAL A 202 -7.90 13.75 27.69
CA VAL A 202 -8.35 14.71 26.68
C VAL A 202 -7.52 16.00 26.64
N ASP A 203 -6.83 16.36 27.72
CA ASP A 203 -5.96 17.54 27.78
C ASP A 203 -4.57 17.28 27.20
N THR A 204 -4.13 16.01 27.23
CA THR A 204 -2.80 15.60 26.77
C THR A 204 -2.78 14.99 25.37
N VAL A 205 -3.87 14.32 24.96
CA VAL A 205 -3.94 13.58 23.70
C VAL A 205 -5.30 13.77 23.00
N GLU A 206 -5.25 13.87 21.68
CA GLU A 206 -6.39 13.79 20.77
C GLU A 206 -6.09 12.72 19.70
N VAL A 207 -7.03 11.84 19.40
CA VAL A 207 -6.89 10.79 18.38
C VAL A 207 -7.98 10.92 17.35
N ASN A 208 -7.61 11.33 16.15
CA ASN A 208 -8.52 11.44 15.03
C ASN A 208 -8.50 10.13 14.22
N ILE A 209 -9.64 9.48 14.08
CA ILE A 209 -9.80 8.22 13.38
C ILE A 209 -10.70 8.44 12.17
N THR A 210 -10.21 8.07 10.98
CA THR A 210 -11.01 8.01 9.76
C THR A 210 -10.95 6.62 9.18
N GLY A 211 -12.09 5.91 9.15
CA GLY A 211 -12.19 4.55 8.62
C GLY A 211 -13.59 3.96 8.80
N ASP A 212 -13.93 3.01 7.94
CA ASP A 212 -15.24 2.36 7.94
C ASP A 212 -15.26 1.16 8.90
N LEU A 213 -15.94 1.31 10.03
CA LEU A 213 -16.14 0.25 11.02
C LEU A 213 -17.01 -0.92 10.52
N ASN A 214 -17.76 -0.74 9.43
CA ASN A 214 -18.52 -1.81 8.80
C ASN A 214 -17.66 -2.69 7.87
N ASN A 215 -16.48 -2.21 7.47
CA ASN A 215 -15.52 -3.01 6.69
C ASN A 215 -14.73 -3.94 7.63
N ARG A 216 -15.40 -5.00 8.09
CA ARG A 216 -14.94 -5.90 9.15
C ARG A 216 -13.94 -6.95 8.68
N VAL A 217 -13.81 -7.18 7.37
CA VAL A 217 -12.93 -8.23 6.85
C VAL A 217 -11.46 -7.82 6.96
N ASN A 218 -10.68 -8.62 7.67
CA ASN A 218 -9.22 -8.49 7.70
C ASN A 218 -8.60 -9.70 6.97
N PHE A 219 -8.12 -9.48 5.75
CA PHE A 219 -7.54 -10.54 4.93
C PHE A 219 -6.31 -11.21 5.58
N ALA A 220 -5.55 -10.50 6.43
CA ALA A 220 -4.42 -11.08 7.15
C ALA A 220 -4.86 -12.13 8.19
N HIS A 221 -6.10 -12.05 8.68
CA HIS A 221 -6.65 -13.05 9.60
C HIS A 221 -7.13 -14.34 8.93
N GLY A 222 -7.23 -14.38 7.59
CA GLY A 222 -7.70 -15.54 6.85
C GLY A 222 -9.07 -16.01 7.35
N LYS A 223 -9.17 -17.26 7.81
CA LYS A 223 -10.40 -17.82 8.39
C LYS A 223 -10.63 -17.44 9.86
N TYR A 224 -9.66 -16.84 10.53
CA TYR A 224 -9.71 -16.50 11.96
C TYR A 224 -10.17 -15.06 12.19
N GLN A 225 -11.24 -14.65 11.52
CA GLN A 225 -11.83 -13.31 11.65
C GLN A 225 -12.24 -13.02 13.12
N ASP A 226 -12.40 -11.75 13.43
CA ASP A 226 -12.92 -11.35 14.73
C ASP A 226 -14.43 -11.57 14.80
N ASP A 227 -14.96 -11.69 16.01
CA ASP A 227 -16.37 -11.89 16.26
C ASP A 227 -17.14 -10.59 16.54
N ALA A 228 -18.46 -10.70 16.68
CA ALA A 228 -19.32 -9.57 16.94
C ALA A 228 -19.07 -8.90 18.30
N SER A 229 -18.52 -9.61 19.28
CA SER A 229 -18.20 -9.04 20.60
C SER A 229 -17.00 -8.09 20.51
N PHE A 230 -15.98 -8.48 19.75
CA PHE A 230 -14.81 -7.65 19.50
C PHE A 230 -15.19 -6.35 18.77
N TYR A 231 -16.00 -6.42 17.74
CA TYR A 231 -16.43 -5.21 17.02
C TYR A 231 -17.21 -4.25 17.91
N ARG A 232 -18.10 -4.77 18.78
CA ARG A 232 -18.84 -3.95 19.76
C ARG A 232 -17.90 -3.30 20.77
N GLU A 233 -16.89 -4.01 21.26
CA GLU A 233 -15.88 -3.46 22.16
C GLU A 233 -15.18 -2.25 21.56
N ILE A 234 -14.75 -2.34 20.29
CA ILE A 234 -14.10 -1.23 19.56
C ILE A 234 -15.05 -0.03 19.41
N GLU A 235 -16.31 -0.28 18.98
CA GLU A 235 -17.34 0.76 18.83
C GLU A 235 -17.65 1.44 20.15
N GLN A 236 -17.76 0.69 21.24
CA GLN A 236 -17.97 1.22 22.60
C GLN A 236 -16.79 2.05 23.08
N SER A 237 -15.57 1.59 22.87
CA SER A 237 -14.37 2.32 23.27
C SER A 237 -14.25 3.68 22.58
N LEU A 238 -14.62 3.77 21.29
CA LEU A 238 -14.63 5.03 20.54
C LEU A 238 -15.61 6.08 21.11
N THR A 239 -16.68 5.65 21.76
CA THR A 239 -17.68 6.54 22.36
C THR A 239 -17.42 6.79 23.84
N GLN A 240 -16.80 5.84 24.54
CA GLN A 240 -16.52 5.91 25.98
C GLN A 240 -15.41 6.90 26.33
N TYR A 241 -14.35 6.96 25.47
CA TYR A 241 -13.17 7.78 25.74
C TYR A 241 -13.17 9.05 24.90
N ASN A 242 -13.28 10.21 25.58
CA ASN A 242 -13.38 11.55 24.94
C ASN A 242 -12.12 11.99 24.16
N ILE A 243 -11.05 11.17 24.17
CA ILE A 243 -9.84 11.41 23.40
C ILE A 243 -10.04 11.10 21.90
N PHE A 244 -11.07 10.32 21.52
CA PHE A 244 -11.33 9.92 20.15
C PHE A 244 -12.29 10.83 19.42
N THR A 245 -11.99 11.09 18.15
CA THR A 245 -12.93 11.61 17.16
C THR A 245 -12.96 10.66 15.98
N HIS A 246 -14.13 10.12 15.64
CA HIS A 246 -14.30 9.16 14.56
C HIS A 246 -15.11 9.73 13.40
N SER A 247 -14.70 9.40 12.17
CA SER A 247 -15.45 9.62 10.93
C SER A 247 -15.30 8.41 10.02
N THR A 248 -16.38 7.99 9.38
CA THR A 248 -16.35 6.84 8.44
C THR A 248 -15.49 7.14 7.21
N SER A 249 -15.57 8.37 6.69
CA SER A 249 -14.78 8.84 5.56
C SER A 249 -14.65 10.36 5.59
N ARG A 250 -13.65 10.88 4.89
CA ARG A 250 -13.45 12.32 4.67
C ARG A 250 -13.01 12.59 3.23
N PRO A 251 -13.38 13.74 2.65
CA PRO A 251 -12.79 14.21 1.40
C PRO A 251 -11.27 14.33 1.51
N ASN A 252 -10.55 14.15 0.39
CA ASN A 252 -9.08 14.18 0.40
C ASN A 252 -8.52 15.52 0.93
N SER A 253 -9.16 16.65 0.61
CA SER A 253 -8.75 17.97 1.12
C SER A 253 -8.82 18.07 2.64
N GLU A 254 -9.84 17.48 3.27
CA GLU A 254 -9.97 17.42 4.72
C GLU A 254 -8.94 16.48 5.36
N LEU A 255 -8.62 15.35 4.69
CA LEU A 255 -7.55 14.46 5.14
C LEU A 255 -6.20 15.17 5.13
N ILE A 256 -5.88 15.90 4.08
CA ILE A 256 -4.63 16.68 4.00
C ILE A 256 -4.58 17.76 5.10
N ALA A 257 -5.69 18.46 5.35
CA ALA A 257 -5.79 19.44 6.44
C ALA A 257 -5.58 18.78 7.82
N LEU A 258 -6.15 17.58 8.01
CA LEU A 258 -5.96 16.77 9.23
C LEU A 258 -4.49 16.36 9.39
N PHE A 259 -3.82 15.88 8.34
CA PHE A 259 -2.41 15.49 8.37
C PHE A 259 -1.48 16.68 8.67
N LYS A 260 -1.77 17.86 8.12
CA LYS A 260 -1.03 19.09 8.43
C LYS A 260 -1.14 19.49 9.90
N ARG A 261 -2.27 19.22 10.55
CA ARG A 261 -2.52 19.51 11.97
C ARG A 261 -2.01 18.42 12.90
N ALA A 262 -1.97 17.16 12.44
CA ALA A 262 -1.56 16.02 13.25
C ALA A 262 -0.06 16.05 13.56
N HIS A 263 0.32 15.65 14.77
CA HIS A 263 1.71 15.56 15.20
C HIS A 263 2.30 14.18 14.89
N VAL A 264 1.49 13.12 14.96
CA VAL A 264 1.89 11.73 14.70
C VAL A 264 0.80 11.01 13.91
N GLY A 265 1.19 10.40 12.82
CA GLY A 265 0.36 9.49 12.04
C GLY A 265 0.38 8.06 12.60
N LEU A 266 -0.68 7.31 12.37
CA LEU A 266 -0.83 5.93 12.83
C LEU A 266 -1.23 5.03 11.67
N LEU A 267 -0.44 4.00 11.38
CA LEU A 267 -0.79 2.93 10.45
C LEU A 267 -0.20 1.59 10.92
N PRO A 268 -0.63 1.04 12.08
CA PRO A 268 -0.17 -0.26 12.57
C PRO A 268 -0.84 -1.40 11.79
N SER A 269 -0.61 -1.44 10.49
CA SER A 269 -1.33 -2.29 9.55
C SER A 269 -0.99 -3.78 9.70
N TRP A 270 -2.01 -4.64 9.68
CA TRP A 270 -1.87 -6.09 9.57
C TRP A 270 -1.38 -6.50 8.18
N GLN A 271 -1.80 -5.77 7.17
CA GLN A 271 -1.40 -6.00 5.79
C GLN A 271 -1.46 -4.71 4.99
N ASP A 272 -0.36 -4.39 4.34
CA ASP A 272 -0.28 -3.31 3.38
C ASP A 272 0.67 -3.70 2.25
N THR A 273 0.41 -3.25 1.04
CA THR A 273 1.32 -3.48 -0.07
C THR A 273 2.35 -2.36 -0.17
N TYR A 274 1.95 -1.12 0.10
CA TYR A 274 2.83 0.03 0.00
C TYR A 274 2.69 1.04 1.14
N GLY A 275 1.46 1.49 1.47
CA GLY A 275 1.21 2.48 2.51
C GLY A 275 1.12 3.92 1.99
N PHE A 276 0.28 4.18 0.99
CA PHE A 276 0.12 5.53 0.43
C PHE A 276 -0.28 6.59 1.45
N SER A 277 -1.09 6.24 2.46
CA SER A 277 -1.44 7.17 3.53
C SER A 277 -0.23 7.59 4.38
N VAL A 278 0.80 6.72 4.50
CA VAL A 278 2.06 7.08 5.15
C VAL A 278 2.78 8.16 4.36
N LEU A 279 2.87 8.02 3.02
CA LEU A 279 3.47 9.04 2.17
C LEU A 279 2.74 10.38 2.27
N GLU A 280 1.40 10.35 2.29
CA GLU A 280 0.58 11.56 2.38
C GLU A 280 0.76 12.27 3.74
N MET A 281 0.83 11.50 4.84
CA MET A 281 1.17 12.03 6.17
C MET A 281 2.58 12.63 6.19
N GLN A 282 3.58 11.90 5.70
CA GLN A 282 4.97 12.37 5.63
C GLN A 282 5.12 13.61 4.74
N ALA A 283 4.39 13.69 3.62
CA ALA A 283 4.35 14.86 2.75
C ALA A 283 3.76 16.10 3.44
N CYS A 284 2.95 15.89 4.47
CA CYS A 284 2.45 16.94 5.37
C CYS A 284 3.37 17.17 6.58
N GLY A 285 4.58 16.60 6.62
CA GLY A 285 5.49 16.67 7.76
C GLY A 285 5.00 15.91 9.00
N CYS A 286 4.09 14.96 8.86
CA CYS A 286 3.57 14.15 9.94
C CYS A 286 4.32 12.79 9.99
N PRO A 287 5.25 12.56 10.92
CA PRO A 287 5.92 11.28 11.08
C PRO A 287 4.93 10.22 11.56
N VAL A 288 5.14 8.96 11.18
CA VAL A 288 4.14 7.90 11.33
C VAL A 288 4.65 6.74 12.20
N ILE A 289 3.77 6.14 13.00
CA ILE A 289 4.00 4.83 13.61
C ILE A 289 3.41 3.78 12.67
N THR A 290 4.25 2.84 12.18
CA THR A 290 3.83 1.76 11.28
C THR A 290 4.27 0.40 11.79
N THR A 291 3.67 -0.68 11.29
CA THR A 291 4.28 -2.01 11.38
C THR A 291 5.42 -2.17 10.35
N ASN A 292 6.15 -3.27 10.45
CA ASN A 292 7.25 -3.59 9.54
C ASN A 292 6.81 -4.43 8.31
N VAL A 293 5.52 -4.43 7.95
CA VAL A 293 5.01 -5.24 6.82
C VAL A 293 5.38 -4.62 5.47
N ARG A 294 5.78 -5.47 4.51
CA ARG A 294 6.01 -5.11 3.11
C ARG A 294 6.91 -3.88 2.94
N ALA A 295 6.42 -2.86 2.23
CA ALA A 295 7.17 -1.64 1.93
C ALA A 295 7.22 -0.64 3.10
N LEU A 296 6.49 -0.86 4.19
CA LEU A 296 6.40 0.12 5.29
C LEU A 296 7.77 0.50 5.89
N PRO A 297 8.71 -0.44 6.14
CA PRO A 297 10.05 -0.05 6.62
C PRO A 297 10.87 0.78 5.63
N GLU A 298 10.60 0.61 4.32
CA GLU A 298 11.29 1.37 3.28
C GLU A 298 10.84 2.81 3.23
N ILE A 299 9.53 3.05 3.37
CA ILE A 299 8.94 4.39 3.29
C ILE A 299 8.93 5.11 4.64
N ASN A 300 9.02 4.36 5.75
CA ASN A 300 9.00 4.88 7.12
C ASN A 300 10.17 4.33 7.94
N PRO A 301 11.44 4.67 7.60
CA PRO A 301 12.59 4.24 8.38
C PRO A 301 12.62 4.90 9.76
N ALA A 302 13.43 4.35 10.67
CA ALA A 302 13.48 4.73 12.07
C ALA A 302 13.80 6.21 12.33
N ASP A 303 14.46 6.90 11.40
CA ASP A 303 14.75 8.32 11.50
C ASP A 303 13.61 9.23 11.02
N ALA A 304 12.64 8.69 10.26
CA ALA A 304 11.48 9.42 9.72
C ALA A 304 10.16 9.08 10.43
N GLY A 305 10.15 8.02 11.26
CA GLY A 305 8.96 7.58 12.01
C GLY A 305 9.30 6.57 13.09
N TRP A 306 8.33 5.75 13.47
CA TRP A 306 8.49 4.67 14.45
C TRP A 306 7.96 3.36 13.87
N THR A 307 8.52 2.24 14.31
CA THR A 307 8.16 0.93 13.79
C THR A 307 7.73 0.00 14.91
N ILE A 308 6.56 -0.62 14.75
CA ILE A 308 6.10 -1.77 15.51
C ILE A 308 6.68 -3.01 14.83
N VAL A 309 7.56 -3.72 15.52
CA VAL A 309 8.26 -4.89 14.97
C VAL A 309 7.44 -6.14 15.22
N CYS A 310 6.99 -6.78 14.15
CA CYS A 310 6.24 -8.02 14.15
C CYS A 310 7.04 -9.14 13.46
N PRO A 311 6.85 -10.41 13.85
CA PRO A 311 7.42 -11.55 13.11
C PRO A 311 6.78 -11.66 11.73
N LEU A 312 7.61 -11.74 10.69
CA LEU A 312 7.17 -11.78 9.30
C LEU A 312 7.59 -13.09 8.63
N ASN A 313 6.78 -13.54 7.70
CA ASN A 313 7.12 -14.65 6.80
C ASN A 313 8.11 -14.19 5.69
N ALA A 314 8.50 -15.13 4.83
CA ALA A 314 9.40 -14.85 3.73
C ALA A 314 8.86 -13.85 2.68
N MET A 315 7.57 -13.53 2.72
CA MET A 315 6.92 -12.54 1.84
C MET A 315 6.72 -11.19 2.53
N PHE A 316 7.38 -10.98 3.67
CA PHE A 316 7.28 -9.76 4.50
C PHE A 316 5.85 -9.50 5.00
N GLU A 317 5.09 -10.55 5.32
CA GLU A 317 3.71 -10.47 5.81
C GLU A 317 3.58 -11.13 7.18
N LEU A 318 2.60 -10.68 7.95
CA LEU A 318 2.16 -11.36 9.16
C LEU A 318 1.53 -12.70 8.79
N THR A 319 1.74 -13.71 9.62
CA THR A 319 1.12 -15.03 9.46
C THR A 319 0.20 -15.30 10.63
N VAL A 320 -1.08 -15.55 10.36
CA VAL A 320 -2.07 -15.97 11.35
C VAL A 320 -2.47 -17.40 11.03
N ALA A 321 -1.92 -18.34 11.78
CA ALA A 321 -2.18 -19.78 11.60
C ALA A 321 -3.25 -20.30 12.58
N SER A 322 -3.55 -19.56 13.65
CA SER A 322 -4.56 -19.90 14.67
C SER A 322 -5.21 -18.64 15.27
N VAL A 323 -6.23 -18.82 16.10
CA VAL A 323 -6.81 -17.74 16.92
C VAL A 323 -5.79 -17.22 17.91
N GLU A 324 -5.02 -18.09 18.51
CA GLU A 324 -3.95 -17.79 19.49
C GLU A 324 -2.88 -16.91 18.85
N ASP A 325 -2.44 -17.22 17.62
CA ASP A 325 -1.47 -16.40 16.86
C ASP A 325 -2.03 -14.99 16.61
N LYS A 326 -3.29 -14.89 16.18
CA LYS A 326 -3.97 -13.61 15.98
C LYS A 326 -3.96 -12.78 17.25
N LEU A 327 -4.38 -13.37 18.37
CA LEU A 327 -4.43 -12.67 19.66
C LEU A 327 -3.04 -12.30 20.18
N ALA A 328 -2.04 -13.15 19.97
CA ALA A 328 -0.66 -12.85 20.34
C ALA A 328 -0.08 -11.68 19.52
N LEU A 329 -0.28 -11.67 18.20
CA LEU A 329 0.14 -10.57 17.33
C LEU A 329 -0.58 -9.27 17.71
N ARG A 330 -1.88 -9.30 17.96
CA ARG A 330 -2.65 -8.13 18.43
C ARG A 330 -2.08 -7.56 19.71
N ARG A 331 -1.87 -8.41 20.74
CA ARG A 331 -1.25 -7.99 22.00
C ARG A 331 0.12 -7.37 21.80
N LEU A 332 0.95 -7.97 20.95
CA LEU A 332 2.27 -7.46 20.59
C LEU A 332 2.20 -6.06 19.95
N MET A 333 1.29 -5.88 18.99
CA MET A 333 1.10 -4.59 18.31
C MET A 333 0.58 -3.52 19.27
N VAL A 334 -0.42 -3.84 20.09
CA VAL A 334 -0.99 -2.93 21.09
C VAL A 334 0.06 -2.53 22.12
N ALA A 335 0.81 -3.48 22.66
CA ALA A 335 1.85 -3.22 23.68
C ALA A 335 2.97 -2.30 23.11
N GLN A 336 3.45 -2.58 21.90
CA GLN A 336 4.47 -1.72 21.28
C GLN A 336 3.91 -0.33 20.91
N LEU A 337 2.65 -0.25 20.45
CA LEU A 337 2.02 1.04 20.16
C LEU A 337 1.89 1.88 21.44
N LYS A 338 1.44 1.30 22.56
CA LYS A 338 1.42 1.97 23.87
C LYS A 338 2.80 2.48 24.26
N ALA A 339 3.83 1.64 24.15
CA ALA A 339 5.20 2.02 24.47
C ALA A 339 5.72 3.18 23.61
N GLN A 340 5.45 3.16 22.28
CA GLN A 340 5.81 4.25 21.39
C GLN A 340 5.08 5.56 21.74
N VAL A 341 3.78 5.49 22.04
CA VAL A 341 3.00 6.67 22.45
C VAL A 341 3.57 7.30 23.70
N LEU A 342 3.88 6.49 24.74
CA LEU A 342 4.48 6.99 25.98
C LEU A 342 5.88 7.57 25.76
N ALA A 343 6.72 6.94 24.95
CA ALA A 343 8.03 7.46 24.60
C ALA A 343 7.95 8.82 23.86
N ILE A 344 6.98 8.98 22.95
CA ILE A 344 6.72 10.24 22.24
C ILE A 344 6.22 11.32 23.19
N LEU A 345 5.37 10.99 24.15
CA LEU A 345 4.89 11.93 25.17
C LEU A 345 6.03 12.42 26.07
N ALA A 346 6.98 11.53 26.39
CA ALA A 346 8.16 11.85 27.20
C ALA A 346 9.23 12.66 26.42
N ASP A 347 9.39 12.39 25.11
CA ASP A 347 10.32 13.10 24.21
C ASP A 347 9.61 13.67 22.99
N ARG A 348 8.91 14.78 23.17
CA ARG A 348 8.19 15.47 22.09
C ARG A 348 9.12 16.08 21.02
N ALA A 349 10.38 16.38 21.37
CA ALA A 349 11.37 16.90 20.43
C ALA A 349 11.68 15.89 19.31
N SER A 350 11.54 14.60 19.58
CA SER A 350 11.69 13.53 18.59
C SER A 350 10.69 13.63 17.42
N ILE A 351 9.54 14.26 17.62
CA ILE A 351 8.54 14.51 16.56
C ILE A 351 9.13 15.44 15.51
N LEU A 352 9.76 16.55 15.94
CA LEU A 352 10.29 17.56 15.05
C LEU A 352 11.43 17.03 14.17
N SER A 353 12.35 16.26 14.77
CA SER A 353 13.45 15.64 14.03
C SER A 353 12.95 14.65 12.97
N ARG A 354 11.99 13.79 13.33
CA ARG A 354 11.37 12.84 12.40
C ARG A 354 10.51 13.52 11.33
N SER A 355 9.83 14.60 11.66
CA SER A 355 9.07 15.41 10.70
C SER A 355 9.99 15.96 9.60
N LYS A 356 11.15 16.54 9.96
CA LYS A 356 12.14 17.03 9.00
C LYS A 356 12.67 15.91 8.11
N ASN A 357 12.97 14.75 8.69
CA ASN A 357 13.47 13.59 7.95
C ASN A 357 12.39 13.00 7.03
N ALA A 358 11.13 12.95 7.46
CA ALA A 358 9.99 12.52 6.66
C ALA A 358 9.82 13.41 5.42
N LEU A 359 9.82 14.74 5.58
CA LEU A 359 9.76 15.68 4.45
C LEU A 359 10.95 15.49 3.50
N ARG A 360 12.17 15.45 4.02
CA ARG A 360 13.37 15.21 3.20
C ARG A 360 13.28 13.91 2.42
N ARG A 361 12.70 12.85 3.02
CA ARG A 361 12.51 11.57 2.34
C ARG A 361 11.52 11.68 1.18
N ILE A 362 10.41 12.40 1.36
CA ILE A 362 9.47 12.69 0.26
C ILE A 362 10.20 13.42 -0.87
N GLU A 363 10.98 14.44 -0.58
CA GLU A 363 11.75 15.21 -1.58
C GLU A 363 12.78 14.38 -2.33
N THR A 364 13.42 13.41 -1.66
CA THR A 364 14.55 12.66 -2.23
C THR A 364 14.13 11.36 -2.89
N HIS A 365 13.19 10.59 -2.30
CA HIS A 365 12.82 9.24 -2.75
C HIS A 365 11.47 9.21 -3.50
N HIS A 366 10.62 10.21 -3.29
CA HIS A 366 9.29 10.29 -3.88
C HIS A 366 9.09 11.51 -4.76
N ASN A 367 10.19 12.13 -5.20
CA ASN A 367 10.17 13.35 -6.01
C ASN A 367 9.44 13.12 -7.34
N PRO A 368 8.36 13.86 -7.67
CA PRO A 368 7.58 13.63 -8.88
C PRO A 368 8.37 13.88 -10.18
N ALA A 369 9.30 14.85 -10.19
CA ALA A 369 10.11 15.14 -11.38
C ALA A 369 11.08 14.00 -11.67
N ARG A 370 11.81 13.51 -10.66
CA ARG A 370 12.72 12.35 -10.80
C ARG A 370 11.97 11.08 -11.18
N PHE A 371 10.78 10.85 -10.62
CA PHE A 371 9.95 9.72 -11.00
C PHE A 371 9.56 9.78 -12.48
N LYS A 372 9.14 10.97 -12.95
CA LYS A 372 8.79 11.20 -14.36
C LYS A 372 9.99 10.95 -15.26
N GLU A 373 11.17 11.49 -14.96
CA GLU A 373 12.41 11.26 -15.73
C GLU A 373 12.76 9.78 -15.82
N SER A 374 12.67 9.05 -14.70
CA SER A 374 12.94 7.60 -14.66
C SER A 374 11.92 6.82 -15.50
N LEU A 375 10.64 7.21 -15.45
CA LEU A 375 9.59 6.57 -16.23
C LEU A 375 9.75 6.87 -17.73
N ASP A 376 10.17 8.08 -18.09
CA ASP A 376 10.45 8.46 -19.47
C ASP A 376 11.64 7.67 -20.06
N ALA A 377 12.68 7.41 -19.24
CA ALA A 377 13.79 6.54 -19.63
C ALA A 377 13.32 5.09 -19.85
N ILE A 378 12.44 4.58 -19.02
CA ILE A 378 11.82 3.24 -19.22
C ILE A 378 10.99 3.21 -20.50
N TYR A 379 10.22 4.24 -20.80
CA TYR A 379 9.43 4.31 -22.04
C TYR A 379 10.29 4.43 -23.29
N ALA A 380 11.50 4.98 -23.18
CA ALA A 380 12.46 5.01 -24.29
C ALA A 380 12.88 3.60 -24.74
N LEU A 381 12.87 2.59 -23.83
CA LEU A 381 13.13 1.19 -24.18
C LEU A 381 12.03 0.58 -25.07
N ALA A 382 10.87 1.21 -25.12
CA ALA A 382 9.74 0.77 -25.95
C ALA A 382 9.70 1.40 -27.36
N ARG A 383 10.64 2.27 -27.70
CA ARG A 383 10.77 2.93 -29.01
C ARG A 383 11.61 2.15 -30.03
#